data_c42b3d840d0aa06198686ad5ac3a6596
#
_entry.id   c42b3d840d0aa06198686ad5ac3a6596
#
_cell.length_a   1.000
_cell.length_b   1.000
_cell.length_c   1.000
_cell.angle_alpha   90.00
_cell.angle_beta   90.00
_cell.angle_gamma   90.00
#
_symmetry.space_group_name_H-M   'P 1'
#
loop_
_entity.id
_entity.type
_entity.pdbx_description
1 polymer ?
#
loop_
_entity_poly.entity_id
_entity_poly.type
_entity_poly.pdbx_seq_one_letter_code
_entity_poly.pdbx_strand_id
1 'polypeptide(L)'
;VVFSLVQSATGTIADTGAIIEAAARHDAFTLCDATQAAGVLPVDARLFDATVCHTYKWLCAPRGAAFLTLSERLDAQLTPLQAGWYAGDDVWQSCYGPAMQLAPSARRFDVSPAWQAWIGAEQSIGLFAGLDIAEVWERASGLGDALCDALGIPQQHQAIVSWPDASGQDLGKLIAAGIRASGRAGRLRASFHLWNDESDVQSVVTALRG
;
A
#
# COMPACT_ATOMS: atom_id res chain seq x y z
N VAL A 1 16.97 -1.56 -7.44
CA VAL A 1 15.70 -2.04 -8.01
C VAL A 1 14.55 -1.40 -7.25
N VAL A 2 13.58 -0.80 -7.95
CA VAL A 2 12.38 -0.19 -7.34
C VAL A 2 11.16 -0.91 -7.90
N PHE A 3 10.23 -1.32 -7.03
CA PHE A 3 9.03 -2.03 -7.44
C PHE A 3 7.88 -1.82 -6.44
N SER A 4 6.65 -2.00 -6.91
CA SER A 4 5.46 -2.08 -6.03
C SER A 4 5.23 -3.53 -5.64
N LEU A 5 5.02 -3.79 -4.34
CA LEU A 5 4.72 -5.13 -3.83
C LEU A 5 3.41 -5.67 -4.43
N VAL A 6 2.40 -4.80 -4.52
CA VAL A 6 1.13 -5.10 -5.18
C VAL A 6 0.86 -4.09 -6.28
N GLN A 7 0.64 -4.54 -7.50
CA GLN A 7 0.35 -3.69 -8.65
C GLN A 7 -1.06 -3.09 -8.53
N SER A 8 -1.15 -1.78 -8.58
CA SER A 8 -2.42 -1.07 -8.29
C SER A 8 -3.52 -1.29 -9.35
N ALA A 9 -3.16 -1.60 -10.59
CA ALA A 9 -4.13 -1.80 -11.68
C ALA A 9 -4.66 -3.23 -11.76
N THR A 10 -3.85 -4.22 -11.36
CA THR A 10 -4.15 -5.64 -11.56
C THR A 10 -4.29 -6.42 -10.25
N GLY A 11 -3.77 -5.90 -9.15
CA GLY A 11 -3.66 -6.63 -7.88
C GLY A 11 -2.47 -7.60 -7.83
N THR A 12 -1.74 -7.80 -8.93
CA THR A 12 -0.64 -8.76 -9.00
C THR A 12 0.41 -8.49 -7.93
N ILE A 13 0.74 -9.54 -7.19
CA ILE A 13 1.78 -9.51 -6.15
C ILE A 13 3.11 -9.81 -6.82
N ALA A 14 4.13 -9.00 -6.51
CA ALA A 14 5.48 -9.20 -7.02
C ALA A 14 6.12 -10.46 -6.41
N ASP A 15 6.87 -11.20 -7.22
CA ASP A 15 7.74 -12.28 -6.73
C ASP A 15 8.95 -11.66 -6.02
N THR A 16 8.79 -11.39 -4.73
CA THR A 16 9.81 -10.75 -3.91
C THR A 16 11.06 -11.61 -3.77
N GLY A 17 10.90 -12.94 -3.74
CA GLY A 17 12.03 -13.88 -3.67
C GLY A 17 12.93 -13.74 -4.89
N ALA A 18 12.36 -13.81 -6.08
CA ALA A 18 13.10 -13.66 -7.33
C ALA A 18 13.74 -12.27 -7.46
N ILE A 19 13.05 -11.20 -7.03
CA ILE A 19 13.57 -9.83 -7.06
C ILE A 19 14.78 -9.68 -6.12
N ILE A 20 14.67 -10.15 -4.89
CA ILE A 20 15.75 -10.08 -3.89
C ILE A 20 16.96 -10.87 -4.36
N GLU A 21 16.75 -12.09 -4.86
CA GLU A 21 17.84 -12.92 -5.38
C GLU A 21 18.53 -12.26 -6.58
N ALA A 22 17.77 -11.70 -7.51
CA ALA A 22 18.33 -10.98 -8.65
C ALA A 22 19.12 -9.74 -8.22
N ALA A 23 18.58 -8.95 -7.29
CA ALA A 23 19.26 -7.78 -6.75
C ALA A 23 20.58 -8.14 -6.06
N ALA A 24 20.58 -9.22 -5.26
CA ALA A 24 21.76 -9.70 -4.57
C ALA A 24 22.87 -10.14 -5.54
N ARG A 25 22.53 -10.81 -6.65
CA ARG A 25 23.52 -11.20 -7.68
C ARG A 25 24.23 -10.01 -8.34
N HIS A 26 23.63 -8.83 -8.31
CA HIS A 26 24.16 -7.62 -8.93
C HIS A 26 24.56 -6.55 -7.90
N ASP A 27 24.64 -6.89 -6.62
CA ASP A 27 24.89 -5.94 -5.53
C ASP A 27 23.99 -4.69 -5.59
N ALA A 28 22.75 -4.87 -6.03
CA ALA A 28 21.80 -3.79 -6.20
C ALA A 28 20.93 -3.61 -4.94
N PHE A 29 20.59 -2.38 -4.61
CA PHE A 29 19.63 -2.07 -3.57
C PHE A 29 18.20 -2.34 -4.02
N THR A 30 17.33 -2.69 -3.07
CA THR A 30 15.90 -2.91 -3.28
C THR A 30 15.09 -1.84 -2.56
N LEU A 31 14.14 -1.22 -3.26
CA LEU A 31 13.10 -0.36 -2.67
C LEU A 31 11.73 -0.94 -3.01
N CYS A 32 11.00 -1.32 -1.98
CA CYS A 32 9.65 -1.87 -2.07
C CYS A 32 8.61 -0.78 -1.74
N ASP A 33 7.69 -0.51 -2.66
CA ASP A 33 6.48 0.27 -2.35
C ASP A 33 5.38 -0.66 -1.84
N ALA A 34 5.14 -0.64 -0.52
CA ALA A 34 4.13 -1.44 0.16
C ALA A 34 2.76 -0.74 0.27
N THR A 35 2.56 0.41 -0.36
CA THR A 35 1.32 1.21 -0.24
C THR A 35 0.06 0.46 -0.63
N GLN A 36 0.15 -0.53 -1.53
CA GLN A 36 -0.98 -1.37 -1.93
C GLN A 36 -1.03 -2.71 -1.19
N ALA A 37 -0.19 -2.91 -0.19
CA ALA A 37 -0.06 -4.17 0.55
C ALA A 37 -0.29 -3.99 2.06
N ALA A 38 0.42 -3.05 2.70
CA ALA A 38 0.40 -2.88 4.14
C ALA A 38 -1.00 -2.57 4.67
N GLY A 39 -1.47 -3.40 5.61
CA GLY A 39 -2.82 -3.36 6.18
C GLY A 39 -3.77 -4.42 5.61
N VAL A 40 -3.41 -5.09 4.50
CA VAL A 40 -4.19 -6.21 3.95
C VAL A 40 -3.34 -7.45 3.69
N LEU A 41 -2.10 -7.28 3.23
CA LEU A 41 -1.13 -8.35 3.00
C LEU A 41 -0.01 -8.26 4.05
N PRO A 42 0.42 -9.36 4.67
CA PRO A 42 1.60 -9.36 5.53
C PRO A 42 2.84 -8.83 4.79
N VAL A 43 3.53 -7.87 5.38
CA VAL A 43 4.74 -7.26 4.82
C VAL A 43 5.87 -7.34 5.83
N ASP A 44 6.96 -8.00 5.48
CA ASP A 44 8.21 -7.95 6.24
C ASP A 44 9.17 -6.94 5.59
N ALA A 45 9.22 -5.73 6.14
CA ALA A 45 10.07 -4.66 5.64
C ALA A 45 11.58 -4.96 5.74
N ARG A 46 11.98 -5.93 6.59
CA ARG A 46 13.41 -6.33 6.77
C ARG A 46 13.97 -7.05 5.55
N LEU A 47 13.12 -7.52 4.64
CA LEU A 47 13.55 -8.20 3.41
C LEU A 47 14.12 -7.23 2.36
N PHE A 48 13.92 -5.92 2.52
CA PHE A 48 14.29 -4.92 1.53
C PHE A 48 15.25 -3.90 2.11
N ASP A 49 16.08 -3.29 1.25
CA ASP A 49 16.95 -2.19 1.70
C ASP A 49 16.15 -0.92 2.03
N ALA A 50 15.04 -0.70 1.34
CA ALA A 50 14.07 0.32 1.69
C ALA A 50 12.64 -0.18 1.50
N THR A 51 11.73 0.24 2.38
CA THR A 51 10.30 0.09 2.18
C THR A 51 9.62 1.42 2.37
N VAL A 52 8.75 1.81 1.42
CA VAL A 52 7.89 2.98 1.54
C VAL A 52 6.44 2.55 1.62
N CYS A 53 5.65 3.24 2.44
CA CYS A 53 4.23 2.97 2.59
C CYS A 53 3.48 4.26 2.89
N HIS A 54 2.59 4.68 1.99
CA HIS A 54 1.56 5.66 2.30
C HIS A 54 0.40 4.99 3.06
N THR A 55 -0.05 5.64 4.13
CA THR A 55 -1.01 5.04 5.07
C THR A 55 -2.47 5.22 4.68
N TYR A 56 -2.78 6.02 3.67
CA TYR A 56 -4.15 6.41 3.31
C TYR A 56 -4.95 5.37 2.49
N LYS A 57 -4.34 4.22 2.16
CA LYS A 57 -5.05 3.14 1.46
C LYS A 57 -5.57 2.10 2.46
N TRP A 58 -4.95 0.95 2.50
CA TRP A 58 -5.38 -0.18 3.34
C TRP A 58 -5.29 0.09 4.85
N LEU A 59 -4.37 0.95 5.27
CA LEU A 59 -4.28 1.39 6.68
C LEU A 59 -5.30 2.47 7.03
N CYS A 60 -6.13 2.93 6.09
CA CYS A 60 -7.27 3.82 6.30
C CYS A 60 -6.95 5.16 7.00
N ALA A 61 -5.70 5.57 7.00
CA ALA A 61 -5.29 6.84 7.58
C ALA A 61 -5.57 8.03 6.66
N PRO A 62 -5.64 9.25 7.18
CA PRO A 62 -5.68 10.45 6.35
C PRO A 62 -4.45 10.56 5.43
N ARG A 63 -4.61 11.29 4.31
CA ARG A 63 -3.46 11.63 3.44
C ARG A 63 -2.49 12.55 4.18
N GLY A 64 -1.21 12.36 3.96
CA GLY A 64 -0.14 13.17 4.57
C GLY A 64 0.76 12.40 5.53
N ALA A 65 0.43 11.14 5.86
CA ALA A 65 1.27 10.24 6.63
C ALA A 65 1.85 9.13 5.73
N ALA A 66 3.13 8.83 5.92
CA ALA A 66 3.83 7.75 5.23
C ALA A 66 4.97 7.23 6.12
N PHE A 67 5.40 6.00 5.87
CA PHE A 67 6.56 5.38 6.52
C PHE A 67 7.67 5.14 5.50
N LEU A 68 8.91 5.30 5.96
CA LEU A 68 10.12 4.87 5.30
C LEU A 68 10.89 3.98 6.28
N THR A 69 11.23 2.77 5.86
CA THR A 69 12.20 1.92 6.54
C THR A 69 13.47 1.82 5.70
N LEU A 70 14.62 1.73 6.34
CA LEU A 70 15.92 1.62 5.67
C LEU A 70 16.74 0.51 6.32
N SER A 71 17.44 -0.27 5.49
CA SER A 71 18.53 -1.14 5.96
C SER A 71 19.74 -0.28 6.34
N GLU A 72 20.56 -0.74 7.29
CA GLU A 72 21.81 -0.05 7.66
C GLU A 72 22.72 0.14 6.44
N ARG A 73 22.76 -0.85 5.53
CA ARG A 73 23.57 -0.79 4.31
C ARG A 73 23.17 0.37 3.41
N LEU A 74 21.87 0.60 3.21
CA LEU A 74 21.38 1.70 2.37
C LEU A 74 21.45 3.02 3.12
N ASP A 75 21.08 3.04 4.39
CA ASP A 75 21.08 4.24 5.24
C ASP A 75 22.45 4.94 5.26
N ALA A 76 23.53 4.15 5.32
CA ALA A 76 24.91 4.67 5.30
C ALA A 76 25.31 5.37 3.99
N GLN A 77 24.57 5.16 2.89
CA GLN A 77 24.87 5.73 1.57
C GLN A 77 23.93 6.88 1.18
N LEU A 78 22.85 7.08 1.94
CA LEU A 78 21.87 8.10 1.60
C LEU A 78 22.20 9.45 2.24
N THR A 79 22.04 10.51 1.43
CA THR A 79 22.08 11.89 1.88
C THR A 79 20.69 12.50 1.78
N PRO A 80 20.11 13.03 2.87
CA PRO A 80 18.83 13.72 2.81
C PRO A 80 18.92 14.98 1.96
N LEU A 81 18.10 15.07 0.90
CA LEU A 81 18.07 16.22 -0.01
C LEU A 81 16.94 17.20 0.31
N GLN A 82 15.90 16.75 0.99
CA GLN A 82 14.69 17.53 1.29
C GLN A 82 14.30 17.46 2.76
N ALA A 83 15.31 17.36 3.63
CA ALA A 83 15.10 17.34 5.08
C ALA A 83 14.40 18.63 5.54
N GLY A 84 13.28 18.47 6.23
CA GLY A 84 12.60 19.56 6.92
C GLY A 84 13.18 19.78 8.32
N TRP A 85 12.65 20.74 9.07
CA TRP A 85 13.10 21.03 10.43
C TRP A 85 12.93 19.87 11.42
N TYR A 86 11.96 18.97 11.16
CA TYR A 86 11.78 17.73 11.93
C TYR A 86 12.92 16.71 11.76
N ALA A 87 13.69 16.84 10.69
CA ALA A 87 14.89 16.02 10.46
C ALA A 87 16.09 16.41 11.32
N GLY A 88 16.02 17.56 12.01
CA GLY A 88 17.08 18.03 12.87
C GLY A 88 17.20 17.20 14.15
N ASP A 89 18.42 17.08 14.69
CA ASP A 89 18.70 16.36 15.94
C ASP A 89 17.92 16.99 17.10
N ASP A 90 18.02 18.31 17.26
CA ASP A 90 17.08 19.11 18.04
C ASP A 90 16.05 19.73 17.10
N VAL A 91 14.80 19.25 17.17
CA VAL A 91 13.71 19.67 16.27
C VAL A 91 13.44 21.19 16.40
N TRP A 92 13.38 21.70 17.62
CA TRP A 92 13.02 23.11 17.84
C TRP A 92 14.16 24.08 17.51
N GLN A 93 15.40 23.67 17.76
CA GLN A 93 16.59 24.43 17.35
C GLN A 93 16.75 24.47 15.82
N SER A 94 16.18 23.48 15.12
CA SER A 94 16.27 23.35 13.66
C SER A 94 15.20 24.15 12.91
N CYS A 95 14.25 24.81 13.61
CA CYS A 95 13.18 25.59 12.96
C CYS A 95 13.72 26.83 12.22
N TYR A 96 14.78 27.45 12.74
CA TYR A 96 15.32 28.70 12.24
C TYR A 96 16.84 28.67 12.29
N GLY A 97 17.46 29.30 11.31
CA GLY A 97 18.91 29.47 11.29
C GLY A 97 19.56 29.00 9.99
N PRO A 98 20.85 29.32 9.79
CA PRO A 98 21.55 29.04 8.55
C PRO A 98 22.00 27.58 8.43
N ALA A 99 21.98 26.81 9.52
CA ALA A 99 22.46 25.42 9.56
C ALA A 99 21.58 24.57 10.47
N MET A 100 21.39 23.33 10.08
CA MET A 100 20.69 22.30 10.82
C MET A 100 21.62 21.08 10.99
N GLN A 101 21.76 20.60 12.22
CA GLN A 101 22.39 19.31 12.47
C GLN A 101 21.34 18.22 12.33
N LEU A 102 21.53 17.32 11.35
CA LEU A 102 20.58 16.22 11.11
C LEU A 102 20.63 15.17 12.22
N ALA A 103 19.46 14.56 12.49
CA ALA A 103 19.37 13.46 13.44
C ALA A 103 20.23 12.26 13.01
N PRO A 104 20.82 11.50 13.96
CA PRO A 104 21.65 10.34 13.65
C PRO A 104 20.84 9.11 13.18
N SER A 105 19.51 9.17 13.23
CA SER A 105 18.60 8.10 12.80
C SER A 105 17.94 8.41 11.46
N ALA A 106 17.11 7.48 10.94
CA ALA A 106 16.31 7.67 9.73
C ALA A 106 15.39 8.90 9.80
N ARG A 107 15.11 9.47 10.97
CA ARG A 107 14.41 10.74 11.14
C ARG A 107 15.08 11.89 10.38
N ARG A 108 16.36 11.79 10.03
CA ARG A 108 17.04 12.78 9.18
C ARG A 108 16.46 12.94 7.78
N PHE A 109 15.55 12.05 7.36
CA PHE A 109 14.80 12.14 6.10
C PHE A 109 13.42 12.79 6.27
N ASP A 110 13.02 13.15 7.50
CA ASP A 110 11.69 13.70 7.74
C ASP A 110 11.53 15.10 7.14
N VAL A 111 10.30 15.38 6.74
CA VAL A 111 9.84 16.70 6.30
C VAL A 111 9.00 17.35 7.39
N SER A 112 8.46 18.55 7.12
CA SER A 112 7.47 19.16 8.03
C SER A 112 6.26 18.24 8.21
N PRO A 113 5.83 17.99 9.46
CA PRO A 113 4.78 17.01 9.73
C PRO A 113 3.41 17.51 9.31
N ALA A 114 2.60 16.63 8.74
CA ALA A 114 1.17 16.83 8.52
C ALA A 114 0.41 16.43 9.80
N TRP A 115 0.45 17.25 10.83
CA TRP A 115 -0.02 16.92 12.18
C TRP A 115 -1.44 16.34 12.24
N GLN A 116 -2.40 16.95 11.52
CA GLN A 116 -3.78 16.47 11.49
C GLN A 116 -3.86 15.07 10.88
N ALA A 117 -3.04 14.75 9.88
CA ALA A 117 -2.98 13.42 9.30
C ALA A 117 -2.43 12.40 10.31
N TRP A 118 -1.44 12.77 11.11
CA TRP A 118 -0.86 11.88 12.12
C TRP A 118 -1.80 11.60 13.30
N ILE A 119 -2.61 12.58 13.73
CA ILE A 119 -3.65 12.36 14.75
C ILE A 119 -4.64 11.27 14.29
N GLY A 120 -5.09 11.34 13.03
CA GLY A 120 -5.97 10.32 12.47
C GLY A 120 -5.25 8.99 12.20
N ALA A 121 -3.99 9.05 11.76
CA ALA A 121 -3.17 7.89 11.47
C ALA A 121 -2.87 7.07 12.73
N GLU A 122 -2.64 7.69 13.88
CA GLU A 122 -2.43 7.03 15.16
C GLU A 122 -3.57 6.05 15.48
N GLN A 123 -4.81 6.49 15.31
CA GLN A 123 -6.00 5.66 15.61
C GLN A 123 -6.13 4.50 14.61
N SER A 124 -6.04 4.79 13.32
CA SER A 124 -6.21 3.76 12.29
C SER A 124 -5.06 2.74 12.30
N ILE A 125 -3.82 3.19 12.40
CA ILE A 125 -2.65 2.30 12.47
C ILE A 125 -2.67 1.48 13.76
N GLY A 126 -3.09 2.08 14.88
CA GLY A 126 -3.28 1.38 16.15
C GLY A 126 -4.29 0.23 16.04
N LEU A 127 -5.39 0.43 15.29
CA LEU A 127 -6.32 -0.64 14.97
C LEU A 127 -5.62 -1.79 14.22
N PHE A 128 -4.92 -1.49 13.11
CA PHE A 128 -4.25 -2.51 12.30
C PHE A 128 -3.12 -3.21 13.04
N ALA A 129 -2.42 -2.52 13.94
CA ALA A 129 -1.38 -3.12 14.78
C ALA A 129 -1.92 -4.18 15.76
N GLY A 130 -3.22 -4.14 16.07
CA GLY A 130 -3.91 -5.13 16.90
C GLY A 130 -4.53 -6.30 16.13
N LEU A 131 -4.45 -6.33 14.79
CA LEU A 131 -5.02 -7.37 13.94
C LEU A 131 -3.96 -8.39 13.51
N ASP A 132 -4.40 -9.64 13.33
CA ASP A 132 -3.63 -10.60 12.54
C ASP A 132 -3.82 -10.31 11.05
N ILE A 133 -2.79 -9.75 10.43
CA ILE A 133 -2.85 -9.37 9.01
C ILE A 133 -2.92 -10.60 8.09
N ALA A 134 -2.49 -11.78 8.53
CA ALA A 134 -2.68 -13.00 7.76
C ALA A 134 -4.17 -13.39 7.68
N GLU A 135 -4.91 -13.27 8.77
CA GLU A 135 -6.38 -13.48 8.77
C GLU A 135 -7.10 -12.42 7.90
N VAL A 136 -6.66 -11.16 7.96
CA VAL A 136 -7.19 -10.10 7.07
C VAL A 136 -6.95 -10.45 5.61
N TRP A 137 -5.76 -10.97 5.29
CA TRP A 137 -5.42 -11.40 3.94
C TRP A 137 -6.27 -12.58 3.46
N GLU A 138 -6.39 -13.63 4.27
CA GLU A 138 -7.21 -14.81 3.96
C GLU A 138 -8.65 -14.41 3.66
N ARG A 139 -9.24 -13.55 4.50
CA ARG A 139 -10.58 -13.04 4.28
C ARG A 139 -10.69 -12.22 2.98
N ALA A 140 -9.83 -11.24 2.78
CA ALA A 140 -9.92 -10.34 1.64
C ALA A 140 -9.65 -11.04 0.30
N SER A 141 -8.64 -11.93 0.24
CA SER A 141 -8.34 -12.71 -0.94
C SER A 141 -9.40 -13.80 -1.21
N GLY A 142 -9.97 -14.40 -0.17
CA GLY A 142 -11.07 -15.34 -0.28
C GLY A 142 -12.33 -14.71 -0.90
N LEU A 143 -12.70 -13.47 -0.50
CA LEU A 143 -13.77 -12.71 -1.16
C LEU A 143 -13.41 -12.37 -2.62
N GLY A 144 -12.14 -12.08 -2.89
CA GLY A 144 -11.65 -11.89 -4.25
C GLY A 144 -11.84 -13.13 -5.12
N ASP A 145 -11.47 -14.31 -4.60
CA ASP A 145 -11.65 -15.58 -5.31
C ASP A 145 -13.13 -15.93 -5.49
N ALA A 146 -13.97 -15.68 -4.48
CA ALA A 146 -15.41 -15.85 -4.60
C ALA A 146 -16.02 -14.97 -5.71
N LEU A 147 -15.52 -13.73 -5.87
CA LEU A 147 -15.92 -12.88 -6.99
C LEU A 147 -15.43 -13.46 -8.33
N CYS A 148 -14.20 -13.95 -8.42
CA CYS A 148 -13.68 -14.60 -9.63
C CYS A 148 -14.57 -15.78 -10.05
N ASP A 149 -14.91 -16.65 -9.12
CA ASP A 149 -15.76 -17.82 -9.36
C ASP A 149 -17.16 -17.39 -9.86
N ALA A 150 -17.76 -16.40 -9.22
CA ALA A 150 -19.08 -15.89 -9.59
C ALA A 150 -19.12 -15.19 -10.97
N LEU A 151 -17.99 -14.62 -11.41
CA LEU A 151 -17.79 -14.03 -12.74
C LEU A 151 -17.33 -15.04 -13.80
N GLY A 152 -16.98 -16.27 -13.41
CA GLY A 152 -16.44 -17.29 -14.31
C GLY A 152 -15.06 -16.96 -14.87
N ILE A 153 -14.25 -16.24 -14.11
CA ILE A 153 -12.85 -15.92 -14.45
C ILE A 153 -11.89 -16.70 -13.55
N PRO A 154 -10.65 -16.95 -13.97
CA PRO A 154 -9.67 -17.62 -13.13
C PRO A 154 -9.46 -16.91 -11.79
N GLN A 155 -9.37 -17.67 -10.70
CA GLN A 155 -9.03 -17.14 -9.38
C GLN A 155 -7.69 -16.43 -9.44
N GLN A 156 -7.62 -15.28 -8.77
CA GLN A 156 -6.43 -14.43 -8.79
C GLN A 156 -5.65 -14.49 -7.47
N HIS A 157 -6.26 -15.05 -6.42
CA HIS A 157 -5.72 -15.16 -5.06
C HIS A 157 -5.24 -13.80 -4.53
N GLN A 158 -6.08 -12.77 -4.67
CA GLN A 158 -5.74 -11.38 -4.38
C GLN A 158 -6.92 -10.64 -3.77
N ALA A 159 -6.63 -9.68 -2.89
CA ALA A 159 -7.64 -8.77 -2.37
C ALA A 159 -8.12 -7.74 -3.40
N ILE A 160 -7.35 -7.52 -4.47
CA ILE A 160 -7.70 -6.68 -5.62
C ILE A 160 -7.93 -7.59 -6.81
N VAL A 161 -9.19 -7.73 -7.23
CA VAL A 161 -9.59 -8.50 -8.41
C VAL A 161 -9.74 -7.56 -9.60
N SER A 162 -9.21 -7.95 -10.75
CA SER A 162 -9.25 -7.12 -11.95
C SER A 162 -9.62 -7.96 -13.18
N TRP A 163 -10.53 -7.43 -14.02
CA TRP A 163 -10.93 -8.05 -15.29
C TRP A 163 -11.06 -7.00 -16.41
N PRO A 164 -11.02 -7.41 -17.69
CA PRO A 164 -11.14 -6.49 -18.82
C PRO A 164 -12.48 -5.74 -18.81
N ASP A 165 -12.44 -4.43 -18.98
CA ASP A 165 -13.61 -3.56 -19.17
C ASP A 165 -13.21 -2.34 -20.03
N ALA A 166 -12.81 -2.63 -21.28
CA ALA A 166 -12.30 -1.60 -22.18
C ALA A 166 -13.36 -0.54 -22.55
N SER A 167 -14.63 -0.92 -22.55
CA SER A 167 -15.75 0.00 -22.79
C SER A 167 -16.17 0.81 -21.56
N GLY A 168 -15.78 0.39 -20.35
CA GLY A 168 -16.27 0.94 -19.09
C GLY A 168 -17.73 0.58 -18.76
N GLN A 169 -18.31 -0.40 -19.48
CA GLN A 169 -19.69 -0.80 -19.30
C GLN A 169 -19.93 -1.43 -17.92
N ASP A 170 -19.07 -2.33 -17.51
CA ASP A 170 -19.18 -2.98 -16.20
C ASP A 170 -19.01 -1.96 -15.08
N LEU A 171 -18.04 -1.06 -15.19
CA LEU A 171 -17.87 0.04 -14.23
C LEU A 171 -19.12 0.92 -14.17
N GLY A 172 -19.73 1.24 -15.31
CA GLY A 172 -20.97 2.00 -15.39
C GLY A 172 -22.13 1.33 -14.66
N LYS A 173 -22.30 0.01 -14.81
CA LYS A 173 -23.30 -0.79 -14.09
C LYS A 173 -23.08 -0.76 -12.58
N LEU A 174 -21.84 -0.94 -12.12
CA LEU A 174 -21.53 -0.90 -10.69
C LEU A 174 -21.82 0.48 -10.08
N ILE A 175 -21.43 1.55 -10.76
CA ILE A 175 -21.71 2.93 -10.32
C ILE A 175 -23.22 3.18 -10.24
N ALA A 176 -23.99 2.74 -11.24
CA ALA A 176 -25.45 2.87 -11.25
C ALA A 176 -26.12 2.10 -10.10
N ALA A 177 -25.55 0.98 -9.69
CA ALA A 177 -25.97 0.21 -8.52
C ALA A 177 -25.45 0.76 -7.17
N GLY A 178 -24.74 1.90 -7.15
CA GLY A 178 -24.19 2.50 -5.95
C GLY A 178 -22.91 1.82 -5.45
N ILE A 179 -22.32 0.90 -6.21
CA ILE A 179 -21.12 0.15 -5.84
C ILE A 179 -19.88 0.96 -6.22
N ARG A 180 -18.96 1.15 -5.27
CA ARG A 180 -17.71 1.87 -5.50
C ARG A 180 -16.62 0.91 -6.00
N ALA A 181 -16.34 0.99 -7.29
CA ALA A 181 -15.25 0.29 -7.95
C ALA A 181 -14.37 1.30 -8.72
N SER A 182 -13.30 0.84 -9.35
CA SER A 182 -12.43 1.74 -10.13
C SER A 182 -11.96 1.09 -11.42
N GLY A 183 -11.93 1.89 -12.50
CA GLY A 183 -11.35 1.50 -13.78
C GLY A 183 -9.92 1.99 -13.95
N ARG A 184 -9.04 1.15 -14.52
CA ARG A 184 -7.67 1.52 -14.90
C ARG A 184 -7.20 0.72 -16.10
N ALA A 185 -6.58 1.41 -17.05
CA ALA A 185 -5.95 0.80 -18.23
C ALA A 185 -6.87 -0.20 -18.97
N GLY A 186 -8.15 0.17 -19.16
CA GLY A 186 -9.13 -0.69 -19.83
C GLY A 186 -9.57 -1.91 -19.01
N ARG A 187 -9.38 -1.88 -17.71
CA ARG A 187 -9.80 -2.92 -16.78
C ARG A 187 -10.64 -2.34 -15.66
N LEU A 188 -11.63 -3.08 -15.21
CA LEU A 188 -12.33 -2.84 -13.96
C LEU A 188 -11.59 -3.51 -12.82
N ARG A 189 -11.70 -2.93 -11.64
CA ARG A 189 -11.05 -3.39 -10.43
C ARG A 189 -11.99 -3.30 -9.24
N ALA A 190 -12.20 -4.41 -8.53
CA ALA A 190 -12.82 -4.50 -7.22
C ALA A 190 -11.75 -4.76 -6.16
N SER A 191 -11.95 -4.25 -4.95
CA SER A 191 -10.99 -4.44 -3.85
C SER A 191 -11.77 -4.75 -2.58
N PHE A 192 -11.36 -5.80 -1.88
CA PHE A 192 -11.97 -6.27 -0.64
C PHE A 192 -11.08 -5.96 0.56
N HIS A 193 -11.67 -5.42 1.60
CA HIS A 193 -11.00 -5.09 2.86
C HIS A 193 -11.68 -5.83 4.02
N LEU A 194 -11.21 -5.64 5.23
CA LEU A 194 -11.67 -6.33 6.44
C LEU A 194 -13.17 -6.15 6.75
N TRP A 195 -13.81 -5.11 6.25
CA TRP A 195 -15.26 -4.84 6.45
C TRP A 195 -16.16 -5.37 5.33
N ASN A 196 -15.58 -5.91 4.26
CA ASN A 196 -16.39 -6.52 3.20
C ASN A 196 -16.82 -7.94 3.58
N ASP A 197 -17.90 -8.40 2.98
CA ASP A 197 -18.45 -9.75 3.15
C ASP A 197 -19.02 -10.32 1.84
N GLU A 198 -19.59 -11.49 1.93
CA GLU A 198 -20.16 -12.22 0.81
C GLU A 198 -21.34 -11.48 0.15
N SER A 199 -22.05 -10.61 0.90
CA SER A 199 -23.14 -9.80 0.35
C SER A 199 -22.61 -8.73 -0.62
N ASP A 200 -21.40 -8.23 -0.42
CA ASP A 200 -20.74 -7.32 -1.36
C ASP A 200 -20.42 -8.03 -2.67
N VAL A 201 -19.93 -9.28 -2.63
CA VAL A 201 -19.72 -10.10 -3.82
C VAL A 201 -21.02 -10.30 -4.58
N GLN A 202 -22.09 -10.69 -3.86
CA GLN A 202 -23.40 -10.91 -4.47
C GLN A 202 -23.96 -9.63 -5.10
N SER A 203 -23.74 -8.47 -4.48
CA SER A 203 -24.16 -7.16 -4.99
C SER A 203 -23.49 -6.83 -6.32
N VAL A 204 -22.16 -7.05 -6.42
CA VAL A 204 -21.40 -6.89 -7.66
C VAL A 204 -21.94 -7.79 -8.76
N VAL A 205 -22.13 -9.09 -8.48
CA VAL A 205 -22.62 -10.06 -9.44
C VAL A 205 -24.03 -9.69 -9.95
N THR A 206 -24.91 -9.28 -9.05
CA THR A 206 -26.27 -8.86 -9.40
C THR A 206 -26.23 -7.63 -10.31
N ALA A 207 -25.44 -6.63 -9.99
CA ALA A 207 -25.30 -5.41 -10.80
C ALA A 207 -24.73 -5.68 -12.21
N LEU A 208 -23.80 -6.63 -12.33
CA LEU A 208 -23.20 -6.94 -13.64
C LEU A 208 -24.10 -7.77 -14.54
N ARG A 209 -25.01 -8.59 -13.97
CA ARG A 209 -25.97 -9.44 -14.73
C ARG A 209 -27.23 -8.71 -15.18
N GLY A 210 -27.61 -7.64 -14.48
CA GLY A 210 -28.71 -6.75 -14.86
C GLY A 210 -28.27 -5.78 -15.94
#